data_c70252ba8ab885781b6874790dff5dda
#
_entry.id   c70252ba8ab885781b6874790dff5dda
#
_cell.length_a   1.000
_cell.length_b   1.000
_cell.length_c   1.000
_cell.angle_alpha   90.00
_cell.angle_beta   90.00
_cell.angle_gamma   90.00
#
_symmetry.space_group_name_H-M   'P 1'
#
loop_
_entity.id
_entity.type
_entity.pdbx_description
1 polymer ?
#
loop_
_entity_poly.entity_id
_entity_poly.type
_entity_poly.pdbx_seq_one_letter_code
_entity_poly.pdbx_strand_id
1 'polypeptide(L)'
;YINEKMITMEEVLSIFCNVMEKSEKIRKTHIYIDGFTGFTPIQYMVLEKLIKYAREVTVAITLPENEADFNGYNDRELFALSKETIVKLRELAIRNSVEIENTVIVNKGKRPIRIADNDELCYLEENIFRNRVLKPYDKECKNLEMHVTSNPKEEARWIANEISKLMITGNYKYKDIAVVVSDMEGYYRFIQDEFRKSGIPNFIDYKRDISKNPFIDGIVSAIEVVEKDFSYESLFRFLKITDIDREDIDIIENYVIQSGRRGFNSYNRKWEKQYKNISEEEFENINLIREKIIEMFSDLRNGLKLKNVDITDFTKCIYKFILDNDWQLKIQKHKVECDEAGRLDEAKEYEQIYETIIKMLNKLVEFLGDEIVSVKEFRQIVESGFASQKVGIIPPGLDTVMVGDLERTRLKDIKKIIFFAGVNDGLVPSANSGSGIITDMEREFLRSANYVLAPTAKENIYIERLYLYALFAKPTGKIYFSYSTSGTDGEVLRKSYI
;
A
#
# COMPACT_ATOMS: atom_id res chain seq x y z
N TYR A 1 17.81 -10.14 21.02
CA TYR A 1 17.11 -11.41 20.69
C TYR A 1 17.09 -11.69 19.18
N ILE A 2 16.99 -10.66 18.35
CA ILE A 2 16.93 -10.80 16.88
C ILE A 2 18.33 -11.07 16.27
N ASN A 3 19.39 -10.61 16.92
CA ASN A 3 20.74 -10.56 16.35
C ASN A 3 21.48 -11.90 16.19
N GLU A 4 21.00 -13.02 16.72
CA GLU A 4 21.74 -14.28 16.68
C GLU A 4 21.20 -15.35 15.73
N LYS A 5 19.96 -15.23 15.23
CA LYS A 5 19.33 -16.27 14.41
C LYS A 5 18.63 -15.79 13.13
N MET A 6 18.44 -14.49 12.92
CA MET A 6 17.63 -13.99 11.81
C MET A 6 18.20 -12.76 11.14
N ILE A 7 18.08 -12.71 9.81
CA ILE A 7 18.45 -11.59 8.97
C ILE A 7 17.16 -10.79 8.71
N THR A 8 17.13 -9.53 9.12
CA THR A 8 16.02 -8.63 8.76
C THR A 8 16.12 -8.22 7.28
N MET A 9 15.00 -7.78 6.70
CA MET A 9 15.00 -7.30 5.30
C MET A 9 15.98 -6.12 5.11
N GLU A 10 16.16 -5.30 6.13
CA GLU A 10 17.11 -4.19 6.14
C GLU A 10 18.57 -4.66 6.14
N GLU A 11 18.85 -5.77 6.80
CA GLU A 11 20.22 -6.34 6.89
C GLU A 11 20.64 -7.09 5.63
N VAL A 12 19.68 -7.53 4.79
CA VAL A 12 19.99 -8.28 3.54
C VAL A 12 21.00 -7.54 2.67
N LEU A 13 20.84 -6.23 2.49
CA LEU A 13 21.76 -5.43 1.68
C LEU A 13 23.15 -5.33 2.32
N SER A 14 23.22 -5.23 3.65
CA SER A 14 24.49 -5.21 4.39
C SER A 14 25.24 -6.53 4.25
N ILE A 15 24.53 -7.66 4.39
CA ILE A 15 25.11 -9.00 4.22
C ILE A 15 25.56 -9.21 2.77
N PHE A 16 24.73 -8.75 1.81
CA PHE A 16 25.08 -8.79 0.39
C PHE A 16 26.40 -8.06 0.13
N CYS A 17 26.59 -6.87 0.71
CA CYS A 17 27.86 -6.13 0.64
C CYS A 17 29.06 -6.96 1.13
N ASN A 18 28.90 -7.74 2.19
CA ASN A 18 29.99 -8.54 2.77
C ASN A 18 30.40 -9.75 1.92
N VAL A 19 29.46 -10.29 1.12
CA VAL A 19 29.73 -11.48 0.28
C VAL A 19 30.14 -11.13 -1.15
N MET A 20 29.88 -9.90 -1.62
CA MET A 20 30.16 -9.48 -2.99
C MET A 20 31.63 -9.65 -3.40
N GLU A 21 32.55 -9.37 -2.49
CA GLU A 21 33.98 -9.51 -2.74
C GLU A 21 34.41 -10.93 -3.18
N LYS A 22 33.72 -11.94 -2.68
CA LYS A 22 34.02 -13.36 -2.97
C LYS A 22 33.31 -13.88 -4.22
N SER A 23 32.44 -13.06 -4.85
CA SER A 23 31.60 -13.50 -5.97
C SER A 23 32.30 -13.32 -7.32
N GLU A 24 32.76 -14.42 -7.91
CA GLU A 24 33.27 -14.39 -9.29
C GLU A 24 32.22 -13.99 -10.33
N LYS A 25 30.94 -14.24 -10.05
CA LYS A 25 29.84 -13.87 -10.92
C LYS A 25 29.75 -12.34 -11.07
N ILE A 26 29.83 -11.60 -9.96
CA ILE A 26 29.79 -10.14 -9.95
C ILE A 26 30.97 -9.58 -10.73
N ARG A 27 32.17 -10.13 -10.58
CA ARG A 27 33.39 -9.68 -11.28
C ARG A 27 33.32 -9.78 -12.80
N LYS A 28 32.43 -10.63 -13.33
CA LYS A 28 32.24 -10.86 -14.78
C LYS A 28 31.00 -10.17 -15.33
N THR A 29 30.23 -9.46 -14.49
CA THR A 29 28.91 -8.92 -14.84
C THR A 29 29.01 -7.42 -15.18
N HIS A 30 28.35 -7.01 -16.25
CA HIS A 30 27.99 -5.61 -16.54
C HIS A 30 26.67 -5.30 -15.82
N ILE A 31 26.63 -4.23 -15.07
CA ILE A 31 25.47 -3.84 -14.25
C ILE A 31 24.90 -2.55 -14.81
N TYR A 32 23.61 -2.55 -15.13
CA TYR A 32 22.86 -1.39 -15.58
C TYR A 32 21.82 -1.02 -14.53
N ILE A 33 21.84 0.25 -14.12
CA ILE A 33 20.93 0.81 -13.11
C ILE A 33 20.16 1.95 -13.75
N ASP A 34 18.84 1.82 -13.83
CA ASP A 34 17.97 2.79 -14.49
C ASP A 34 16.70 3.05 -13.66
N GLY A 35 16.12 4.23 -13.83
CA GLY A 35 14.85 4.61 -13.20
C GLY A 35 14.93 4.98 -11.71
N PHE A 36 16.14 5.20 -11.18
CA PHE A 36 16.32 5.70 -9.83
C PHE A 36 16.45 7.23 -9.83
N THR A 37 15.76 7.88 -8.91
CA THR A 37 15.86 9.33 -8.68
C THR A 37 16.93 9.69 -7.66
N GLY A 38 17.33 8.74 -6.82
CA GLY A 38 18.36 8.84 -5.80
C GLY A 38 18.52 7.50 -5.10
N PHE A 39 19.46 7.41 -4.15
CA PHE A 39 19.77 6.17 -3.43
C PHE A 39 19.82 6.45 -1.93
N THR A 40 19.36 5.46 -1.15
CA THR A 40 19.51 5.46 0.32
C THR A 40 20.96 5.20 0.72
N PRO A 41 21.40 5.53 1.95
CA PRO A 41 22.75 5.25 2.40
C PRO A 41 23.19 3.81 2.23
N ILE A 42 22.32 2.84 2.53
CA ILE A 42 22.64 1.41 2.35
C ILE A 42 22.76 1.04 0.86
N GLN A 43 21.96 1.65 -0.02
CA GLN A 43 22.08 1.45 -1.46
C GLN A 43 23.40 2.03 -2.00
N TYR A 44 23.85 3.19 -1.48
CA TYR A 44 25.19 3.71 -1.81
C TYR A 44 26.31 2.76 -1.37
N MET A 45 26.20 2.10 -0.22
CA MET A 45 27.14 1.07 0.19
C MET A 45 27.17 -0.11 -0.80
N VAL A 46 26.01 -0.56 -1.27
CA VAL A 46 25.91 -1.60 -2.32
C VAL A 46 26.55 -1.11 -3.62
N LEU A 47 26.24 0.12 -4.05
CA LEU A 47 26.83 0.72 -5.25
C LEU A 47 28.35 0.84 -5.17
N GLU A 48 28.91 1.24 -4.02
CA GLU A 48 30.35 1.29 -3.79
C GLU A 48 31.01 -0.08 -4.01
N LYS A 49 30.41 -1.16 -3.48
CA LYS A 49 30.90 -2.53 -3.69
C LYS A 49 30.74 -2.97 -5.14
N LEU A 50 29.64 -2.63 -5.80
CA LEU A 50 29.43 -2.94 -7.22
C LEU A 50 30.44 -2.19 -8.10
N ILE A 51 30.66 -0.90 -7.89
CA ILE A 51 31.67 -0.09 -8.58
C ILE A 51 33.07 -0.72 -8.42
N LYS A 52 33.39 -1.19 -7.23
CA LYS A 52 34.71 -1.78 -6.93
C LYS A 52 34.90 -3.17 -7.54
N TYR A 53 33.87 -4.02 -7.56
CA TYR A 53 34.03 -5.44 -7.86
C TYR A 53 33.40 -5.91 -9.18
N ALA A 54 32.42 -5.20 -9.72
CA ALA A 54 31.82 -5.56 -11.01
C ALA A 54 32.77 -5.22 -12.17
N ARG A 55 32.52 -5.86 -13.31
CA ARG A 55 33.28 -5.55 -14.54
C ARG A 55 33.02 -4.13 -15.02
N GLU A 56 31.76 -3.69 -14.97
CA GLU A 56 31.32 -2.37 -15.38
C GLU A 56 29.99 -2.03 -14.69
N VAL A 57 29.79 -0.75 -14.33
CA VAL A 57 28.54 -0.25 -13.75
C VAL A 57 28.10 0.98 -14.55
N THR A 58 26.96 0.90 -15.19
CA THR A 58 26.33 2.01 -15.91
C THR A 58 25.10 2.49 -15.16
N VAL A 59 25.02 3.78 -14.86
CA VAL A 59 23.88 4.38 -14.12
C VAL A 59 23.22 5.43 -15.03
N ALA A 60 21.94 5.23 -15.34
CA ALA A 60 21.14 6.22 -16.05
C ALA A 60 20.49 7.18 -15.06
N ILE A 61 20.66 8.48 -15.28
CA ILE A 61 20.14 9.54 -14.39
C ILE A 61 19.37 10.55 -15.24
N THR A 62 18.18 10.92 -14.77
CA THR A 62 17.35 11.95 -15.42
C THR A 62 17.89 13.33 -15.08
N LEU A 63 18.39 14.03 -16.11
CA LEU A 63 18.90 15.40 -16.03
C LEU A 63 18.79 16.07 -17.39
N PRO A 64 18.39 17.34 -17.52
CA PRO A 64 18.42 18.07 -18.79
C PRO A 64 19.84 18.24 -19.30
N GLU A 65 19.99 18.25 -20.63
CA GLU A 65 21.30 18.41 -21.26
C GLU A 65 22.02 19.68 -20.81
N ASN A 66 21.30 20.81 -20.73
CA ASN A 66 21.85 22.10 -20.32
C ASN A 66 22.25 22.19 -18.84
N GLU A 67 21.89 21.17 -18.05
CA GLU A 67 22.26 21.04 -16.64
C GLU A 67 23.24 19.86 -16.39
N ALA A 68 23.67 19.16 -17.44
CA ALA A 68 24.57 18.01 -17.31
C ALA A 68 26.00 18.38 -16.92
N ASP A 69 26.43 19.59 -17.27
CA ASP A 69 27.72 20.14 -16.86
C ASP A 69 27.51 21.18 -15.76
N PHE A 70 27.78 20.81 -14.52
CA PHE A 70 27.56 21.64 -13.35
C PHE A 70 28.75 21.57 -12.36
N ASN A 71 29.09 22.73 -11.75
CA ASN A 71 30.16 22.86 -10.75
C ASN A 71 29.63 23.01 -9.31
N GLY A 72 28.40 22.63 -9.09
CA GLY A 72 27.67 22.72 -7.81
C GLY A 72 26.17 22.75 -8.07
N TYR A 73 25.39 22.53 -7.02
CA TYR A 73 23.92 22.56 -7.12
C TYR A 73 23.33 23.15 -5.85
N ASN A 74 22.09 23.64 -5.95
CA ASN A 74 21.31 24.12 -4.82
C ASN A 74 20.18 23.10 -4.56
N ASP A 75 19.96 22.74 -3.29
CA ASP A 75 18.94 21.79 -2.86
C ASP A 75 17.51 22.17 -3.30
N ARG A 76 17.29 23.44 -3.71
CA ARG A 76 16.01 23.95 -4.21
C ARG A 76 15.80 23.76 -5.70
N GLU A 77 16.81 23.29 -6.43
CA GLU A 77 16.68 23.00 -7.85
C GLU A 77 15.87 21.72 -8.09
N LEU A 78 15.12 21.68 -9.19
CA LEU A 78 14.33 20.52 -9.54
C LEU A 78 15.15 19.22 -9.61
N PHE A 79 16.37 19.31 -10.15
CA PHE A 79 17.26 18.14 -10.32
C PHE A 79 18.38 18.10 -9.27
N ALA A 80 18.20 18.74 -8.12
CA ALA A 80 19.19 18.69 -7.05
C ALA A 80 19.55 17.25 -6.65
N LEU A 81 18.55 16.38 -6.49
CA LEU A 81 18.74 14.96 -6.14
C LEU A 81 19.50 14.18 -7.23
N SER A 82 19.24 14.48 -8.52
CA SER A 82 19.97 13.89 -9.63
C SER A 82 21.44 14.34 -9.65
N LYS A 83 21.71 15.63 -9.42
CA LYS A 83 23.05 16.19 -9.31
C LYS A 83 23.82 15.63 -8.11
N GLU A 84 23.18 15.56 -6.95
CA GLU A 84 23.73 14.93 -5.75
C GLU A 84 24.14 13.47 -6.03
N THR A 85 23.28 12.72 -6.70
CA THR A 85 23.55 11.34 -7.08
C THR A 85 24.79 11.22 -7.97
N ILE A 86 24.93 12.09 -8.96
CA ILE A 86 26.10 12.12 -9.85
C ILE A 86 27.38 12.42 -9.03
N VAL A 87 27.33 13.42 -8.13
CA VAL A 87 28.49 13.77 -7.29
C VAL A 87 28.88 12.57 -6.42
N LYS A 88 27.93 11.97 -5.71
CA LYS A 88 28.21 10.81 -4.85
C LYS A 88 28.78 9.62 -5.63
N LEU A 89 28.22 9.30 -6.81
CA LEU A 89 28.75 8.21 -7.63
C LEU A 89 30.19 8.46 -8.11
N ARG A 90 30.50 9.71 -8.50
CA ARG A 90 31.87 10.12 -8.86
C ARG A 90 32.84 9.99 -7.68
N GLU A 91 32.42 10.43 -6.49
CA GLU A 91 33.21 10.29 -5.26
C GLU A 91 33.50 8.81 -4.94
N LEU A 92 32.50 7.93 -5.06
CA LEU A 92 32.64 6.50 -4.84
C LEU A 92 33.63 5.87 -5.84
N ALA A 93 33.58 6.26 -7.12
CA ALA A 93 34.50 5.78 -8.14
C ALA A 93 35.94 6.25 -7.85
N ILE A 94 36.14 7.53 -7.54
CA ILE A 94 37.46 8.11 -7.19
C ILE A 94 38.04 7.41 -5.94
N ARG A 95 37.21 7.24 -4.89
CA ARG A 95 37.64 6.57 -3.63
C ARG A 95 38.12 5.16 -3.85
N ASN A 96 37.51 4.45 -4.80
CA ASN A 96 37.88 3.07 -5.15
C ASN A 96 38.87 2.97 -6.32
N SER A 97 39.42 4.09 -6.81
CA SER A 97 40.36 4.16 -7.94
C SER A 97 39.82 3.50 -9.21
N VAL A 98 38.50 3.69 -9.48
CA VAL A 98 37.82 3.18 -10.67
C VAL A 98 37.74 4.30 -11.71
N GLU A 99 38.08 3.97 -12.94
CA GLU A 99 38.02 4.89 -14.08
C GLU A 99 36.56 5.26 -14.39
N ILE A 100 36.31 6.55 -14.65
CA ILE A 100 35.00 7.06 -15.02
C ILE A 100 35.02 7.34 -16.52
N GLU A 101 34.19 6.61 -17.26
CA GLU A 101 34.03 6.82 -18.70
C GLU A 101 33.27 8.12 -19.01
N ASN A 102 33.32 8.55 -20.28
CA ASN A 102 32.62 9.72 -20.76
C ASN A 102 31.11 9.58 -20.59
N THR A 103 30.48 10.62 -20.07
CA THR A 103 29.01 10.68 -19.93
C THR A 103 28.33 10.63 -21.29
N VAL A 104 27.41 9.71 -21.48
CA VAL A 104 26.57 9.61 -22.68
C VAL A 104 25.29 10.40 -22.45
N ILE A 105 25.04 11.41 -23.28
CA ILE A 105 23.81 12.21 -23.27
C ILE A 105 22.86 11.62 -24.32
N VAL A 106 21.76 11.05 -23.86
CA VAL A 106 20.71 10.50 -24.72
C VAL A 106 19.90 11.64 -25.34
N ASN A 107 19.61 11.59 -26.64
CA ASN A 107 18.87 12.62 -27.39
C ASN A 107 19.49 14.02 -27.40
N LYS A 108 20.80 14.12 -27.42
CA LYS A 108 21.52 15.39 -27.42
C LYS A 108 20.94 16.40 -28.46
N GLY A 109 20.59 17.60 -27.97
CA GLY A 109 20.04 18.68 -28.81
C GLY A 109 18.65 18.42 -29.39
N LYS A 110 17.90 17.42 -28.94
CA LYS A 110 16.56 17.07 -29.44
C LYS A 110 15.53 17.09 -28.30
N ARG A 111 14.27 17.37 -28.67
CA ARG A 111 13.14 17.21 -27.76
C ARG A 111 13.04 15.76 -27.28
N PRO A 112 12.47 15.51 -26.08
CA PRO A 112 12.22 14.16 -25.61
C PRO A 112 11.41 13.36 -26.64
N ILE A 113 11.93 12.23 -27.11
CA ILE A 113 11.33 11.44 -28.21
C ILE A 113 9.83 11.18 -27.96
N ARG A 114 9.47 10.95 -26.72
CA ARG A 114 8.13 10.53 -26.29
C ARG A 114 7.06 11.59 -26.57
N ILE A 115 7.42 12.85 -26.44
CA ILE A 115 6.50 14.01 -26.55
C ILE A 115 6.91 14.98 -27.68
N ALA A 116 7.87 14.61 -28.52
CA ALA A 116 8.46 15.50 -29.54
C ALA A 116 7.43 16.16 -30.47
N ASP A 117 6.35 15.43 -30.78
CA ASP A 117 5.26 15.89 -31.65
C ASP A 117 4.12 16.64 -30.88
N ASN A 118 4.26 16.84 -29.56
CA ASN A 118 3.27 17.51 -28.73
C ASN A 118 3.85 18.78 -28.09
N ASP A 119 3.62 19.92 -28.75
CA ASP A 119 4.15 21.23 -28.32
C ASP A 119 3.75 21.60 -26.90
N GLU A 120 2.52 21.26 -26.47
CA GLU A 120 2.01 21.57 -25.13
C GLU A 120 2.73 20.78 -24.05
N LEU A 121 2.92 19.48 -24.25
CA LEU A 121 3.63 18.63 -23.32
C LEU A 121 5.13 18.97 -23.29
N CYS A 122 5.72 19.33 -24.42
CA CYS A 122 7.09 19.84 -24.46
C CYS A 122 7.20 21.15 -23.64
N TYR A 123 6.25 22.08 -23.84
CA TYR A 123 6.25 23.32 -23.08
C TYR A 123 6.10 23.07 -21.56
N LEU A 124 5.20 22.15 -21.15
CA LEU A 124 5.04 21.77 -19.76
C LEU A 124 6.34 21.18 -19.21
N GLU A 125 6.95 20.24 -19.89
CA GLU A 125 8.21 19.58 -19.48
C GLU A 125 9.34 20.57 -19.30
N GLU A 126 9.51 21.49 -20.24
CA GLU A 126 10.57 22.52 -20.21
C GLU A 126 10.38 23.56 -19.09
N ASN A 127 9.16 23.78 -18.60
CA ASN A 127 8.85 24.94 -17.77
C ASN A 127 8.38 24.57 -16.35
N ILE A 128 7.80 23.40 -16.15
CA ILE A 128 7.26 23.03 -14.85
C ILE A 128 8.34 22.95 -13.76
N PHE A 129 8.06 23.53 -12.60
CA PHE A 129 8.97 23.61 -11.44
C PHE A 129 10.33 24.29 -11.69
N ARG A 130 10.45 25.02 -12.81
CA ARG A 130 11.67 25.80 -13.09
C ARG A 130 11.59 27.15 -12.38
N ASN A 131 12.62 27.49 -11.63
CA ASN A 131 12.74 28.80 -10.93
C ASN A 131 13.13 29.91 -11.92
N ARG A 132 12.29 30.18 -12.91
CA ARG A 132 12.51 31.23 -13.92
C ARG A 132 11.20 31.95 -14.25
N VAL A 133 11.30 33.16 -14.79
CA VAL A 133 10.14 33.89 -15.32
C VAL A 133 9.61 33.13 -16.54
N LEU A 134 8.40 32.61 -16.41
CA LEU A 134 7.73 31.85 -17.48
C LEU A 134 7.07 32.84 -18.46
N LYS A 135 7.21 32.54 -19.75
CA LYS A 135 6.33 33.13 -20.77
C LYS A 135 5.07 32.29 -20.84
N PRO A 136 3.88 32.88 -20.79
CA PRO A 136 2.65 32.10 -20.98
C PRO A 136 2.68 31.33 -22.31
N TYR A 137 2.05 30.14 -22.32
CA TYR A 137 1.79 29.42 -23.56
C TYR A 137 0.77 30.20 -24.37
N ASP A 138 1.09 30.59 -25.58
CA ASP A 138 0.34 31.55 -26.40
C ASP A 138 -0.62 30.89 -27.41
N LYS A 139 -0.67 29.55 -27.45
CA LYS A 139 -1.52 28.77 -28.32
C LYS A 139 -2.71 28.19 -27.55
N GLU A 140 -3.74 27.74 -28.29
CA GLU A 140 -4.87 27.00 -27.69
C GLU A 140 -4.37 25.70 -27.05
N CYS A 141 -4.77 25.46 -25.81
CA CYS A 141 -4.38 24.27 -25.05
C CYS A 141 -5.46 23.18 -25.21
N LYS A 142 -5.08 22.03 -25.78
CA LYS A 142 -5.99 20.90 -26.08
C LYS A 142 -5.59 19.61 -25.35
N ASN A 143 -4.32 19.51 -24.99
CA ASN A 143 -3.73 18.31 -24.39
C ASN A 143 -3.52 18.45 -22.88
N LEU A 144 -3.83 19.61 -22.30
CA LEU A 144 -3.84 19.84 -20.87
C LEU A 144 -5.20 20.36 -20.47
N GLU A 145 -5.90 19.62 -19.63
CA GLU A 145 -7.22 20.03 -19.11
C GLU A 145 -7.24 20.00 -17.59
N MET A 146 -7.96 20.95 -16.99
CA MET A 146 -8.20 20.99 -15.55
C MET A 146 -9.70 20.91 -15.27
N HIS A 147 -10.07 20.00 -14.38
CA HIS A 147 -11.45 19.79 -13.97
C HIS A 147 -11.65 19.99 -12.47
N VAL A 148 -12.78 20.55 -12.09
CA VAL A 148 -13.14 20.84 -10.69
C VAL A 148 -14.38 20.07 -10.33
N THR A 149 -14.34 19.38 -9.20
CA THR A 149 -15.47 18.60 -8.68
C THR A 149 -15.85 19.04 -7.27
N SER A 150 -17.02 18.63 -6.82
CA SER A 150 -17.49 18.95 -5.47
C SER A 150 -16.79 18.12 -4.39
N ASN A 151 -16.47 16.86 -4.68
CA ASN A 151 -15.87 15.93 -3.72
C ASN A 151 -15.15 14.77 -4.46
N PRO A 152 -14.33 13.96 -3.74
CA PRO A 152 -13.57 12.86 -4.33
C PRO A 152 -14.40 11.79 -5.05
N LYS A 153 -15.64 11.55 -4.60
CA LYS A 153 -16.55 10.61 -5.26
C LYS A 153 -16.99 11.10 -6.64
N GLU A 154 -17.38 12.38 -6.74
CA GLU A 154 -17.73 12.98 -8.02
C GLU A 154 -16.52 13.09 -8.96
N GLU A 155 -15.32 13.26 -8.40
CA GLU A 155 -14.08 13.23 -9.16
C GLU A 155 -13.83 11.85 -9.76
N ALA A 156 -13.94 10.78 -8.98
CA ALA A 156 -13.85 9.41 -9.46
C ALA A 156 -14.90 9.09 -10.54
N ARG A 157 -16.13 9.59 -10.36
CA ARG A 157 -17.22 9.45 -11.35
C ARG A 157 -16.89 10.17 -12.64
N TRP A 158 -16.39 11.39 -12.55
CA TRP A 158 -15.98 12.16 -13.73
C TRP A 158 -14.87 11.44 -14.49
N ILE A 159 -13.84 10.95 -13.80
CA ILE A 159 -12.77 10.18 -14.43
C ILE A 159 -13.32 8.95 -15.16
N ALA A 160 -14.20 8.17 -14.53
CA ALA A 160 -14.82 6.99 -15.14
C ALA A 160 -15.62 7.35 -16.42
N ASN A 161 -16.39 8.43 -16.36
CA ASN A 161 -17.15 8.93 -17.51
C ASN A 161 -16.24 9.40 -18.66
N GLU A 162 -15.15 10.10 -18.33
CA GLU A 162 -14.21 10.59 -19.34
C GLU A 162 -13.42 9.44 -19.98
N ILE A 163 -12.99 8.44 -19.20
CA ILE A 163 -12.39 7.20 -19.75
C ILE A 163 -13.39 6.51 -20.69
N SER A 164 -14.65 6.40 -20.31
CA SER A 164 -15.67 5.76 -21.15
C SER A 164 -15.88 6.52 -22.46
N LYS A 165 -15.90 7.86 -22.45
CA LYS A 165 -15.95 8.67 -23.66
C LYS A 165 -14.72 8.45 -24.54
N LEU A 166 -13.52 8.44 -23.96
CA LEU A 166 -12.29 8.21 -24.69
C LEU A 166 -12.27 6.84 -25.38
N MET A 167 -12.83 5.82 -24.75
CA MET A 167 -12.93 4.48 -25.32
C MET A 167 -13.94 4.42 -26.49
N ILE A 168 -15.01 5.22 -26.43
CA ILE A 168 -16.04 5.27 -27.50
C ILE A 168 -15.56 6.12 -28.69
N THR A 169 -14.92 7.25 -28.41
CA THR A 169 -14.60 8.27 -29.44
C THR A 169 -13.19 8.18 -30.00
N GLY A 170 -12.29 7.51 -29.28
CA GLY A 170 -10.86 7.44 -29.61
C GLY A 170 -10.36 6.04 -29.90
N ASN A 171 -9.24 5.95 -30.59
CA ASN A 171 -8.51 4.69 -30.82
C ASN A 171 -7.59 4.38 -29.62
N TYR A 172 -8.16 4.35 -28.40
CA TYR A 172 -7.43 4.04 -27.17
C TYR A 172 -7.74 2.62 -26.70
N LYS A 173 -6.78 2.03 -25.99
CA LYS A 173 -6.98 0.82 -25.17
C LYS A 173 -6.91 1.22 -23.70
N TYR A 174 -7.51 0.44 -22.82
CA TYR A 174 -7.46 0.72 -21.37
C TYR A 174 -6.03 0.82 -20.84
N LYS A 175 -5.11 0.00 -21.35
CA LYS A 175 -3.67 0.07 -21.00
C LYS A 175 -2.97 1.37 -21.42
N ASP A 176 -3.53 2.12 -22.36
CA ASP A 176 -3.00 3.41 -22.79
C ASP A 176 -3.29 4.53 -21.77
N ILE A 177 -4.18 4.25 -20.78
CA ILE A 177 -4.66 5.20 -19.79
C ILE A 177 -4.12 4.84 -18.41
N ALA A 178 -3.74 5.86 -17.65
CA ALA A 178 -3.44 5.72 -16.23
C ALA A 178 -4.16 6.79 -15.42
N VAL A 179 -4.46 6.47 -14.17
CA VAL A 179 -4.96 7.39 -13.16
C VAL A 179 -3.96 7.42 -12.01
N VAL A 180 -3.47 8.60 -11.69
CA VAL A 180 -2.55 8.82 -10.57
C VAL A 180 -3.26 9.68 -9.54
N VAL A 181 -3.38 9.21 -8.32
CA VAL A 181 -4.07 9.92 -7.25
C VAL A 181 -3.10 10.38 -6.17
N SER A 182 -3.36 11.52 -5.58
CA SER A 182 -2.53 12.08 -4.51
C SER A 182 -2.76 11.37 -3.17
N ASP A 183 -3.98 10.92 -2.91
CA ASP A 183 -4.39 10.20 -1.72
C ASP A 183 -5.07 8.89 -2.11
N MET A 184 -4.29 7.82 -2.15
CA MET A 184 -4.80 6.50 -2.53
C MET A 184 -5.81 5.97 -1.50
N GLU A 185 -5.61 6.23 -0.22
CA GLU A 185 -6.50 5.74 0.83
C GLU A 185 -7.89 6.39 0.74
N GLY A 186 -7.93 7.70 0.52
CA GLY A 186 -9.18 8.46 0.36
C GLY A 186 -9.93 8.17 -0.95
N TYR A 187 -9.20 7.87 -2.03
CA TYR A 187 -9.80 7.69 -3.36
C TYR A 187 -10.10 6.24 -3.73
N TYR A 188 -9.40 5.26 -3.17
CA TYR A 188 -9.43 3.86 -3.57
C TYR A 188 -10.86 3.32 -3.76
N ARG A 189 -11.72 3.46 -2.73
CA ARG A 189 -13.08 2.91 -2.75
C ARG A 189 -13.96 3.58 -3.82
N PHE A 190 -13.84 4.88 -3.99
CA PHE A 190 -14.63 5.62 -4.97
C PHE A 190 -14.24 5.24 -6.40
N ILE A 191 -12.94 5.14 -6.70
CA ILE A 191 -12.46 4.72 -8.01
C ILE A 191 -12.88 3.28 -8.30
N GLN A 192 -12.72 2.37 -7.35
CA GLN A 192 -13.12 0.97 -7.51
C GLN A 192 -14.62 0.85 -7.81
N ASP A 193 -15.46 1.57 -7.07
CA ASP A 193 -16.91 1.53 -7.24
C ASP A 193 -17.37 2.13 -8.57
N GLU A 194 -16.85 3.29 -8.94
CA GLU A 194 -17.25 3.96 -10.17
C GLU A 194 -16.71 3.24 -11.43
N PHE A 195 -15.51 2.67 -11.36
CA PHE A 195 -14.99 1.86 -12.47
C PHE A 195 -15.76 0.56 -12.64
N ARG A 196 -16.15 -0.10 -11.53
CA ARG A 196 -17.01 -1.29 -11.57
C ARG A 196 -18.36 -0.98 -12.19
N LYS A 197 -19.03 0.11 -11.79
CA LYS A 197 -20.32 0.54 -12.36
C LYS A 197 -20.22 0.83 -13.86
N SER A 198 -19.10 1.37 -14.30
CA SER A 198 -18.84 1.73 -15.69
C SER A 198 -18.26 0.57 -16.51
N GLY A 199 -18.02 -0.60 -15.92
CA GLY A 199 -17.42 -1.75 -16.60
C GLY A 199 -15.97 -1.52 -17.06
N ILE A 200 -15.21 -0.61 -16.40
CA ILE A 200 -13.84 -0.27 -16.75
C ILE A 200 -12.89 -1.30 -16.11
N PRO A 201 -12.19 -2.12 -16.94
CA PRO A 201 -11.18 -3.02 -16.42
C PRO A 201 -10.00 -2.20 -15.87
N ASN A 202 -9.64 -2.45 -14.62
CA ASN A 202 -8.63 -1.67 -13.94
C ASN A 202 -7.70 -2.54 -13.09
N PHE A 203 -6.54 -1.99 -12.78
CA PHE A 203 -5.62 -2.49 -11.77
C PHE A 203 -5.26 -1.32 -10.85
N ILE A 204 -5.61 -1.44 -9.56
CA ILE A 204 -5.28 -0.46 -8.55
C ILE A 204 -4.06 -0.95 -7.78
N ASP A 205 -2.92 -0.24 -7.93
CA ASP A 205 -1.67 -0.53 -7.21
C ASP A 205 -1.76 -0.01 -5.76
N TYR A 206 -2.59 -0.68 -4.99
CA TYR A 206 -2.79 -0.39 -3.57
C TYR A 206 -2.63 -1.64 -2.73
N LYS A 207 -1.69 -1.60 -1.79
CA LYS A 207 -1.51 -2.69 -0.84
C LYS A 207 -2.59 -2.59 0.24
N ARG A 208 -3.54 -3.51 0.20
CA ARG A 208 -4.63 -3.56 1.16
C ARG A 208 -4.15 -4.01 2.52
N ASP A 209 -4.61 -3.31 3.54
CA ASP A 209 -4.55 -3.78 4.90
C ASP A 209 -5.54 -4.92 5.07
N ILE A 210 -5.00 -6.12 5.31
CA ILE A 210 -5.80 -7.33 5.46
C ILE A 210 -6.41 -7.48 6.86
N SER A 211 -6.04 -6.66 7.81
CA SER A 211 -6.59 -6.73 9.19
C SER A 211 -8.11 -6.55 9.23
N LYS A 212 -8.67 -5.89 8.20
CA LYS A 212 -10.12 -5.69 8.03
C LYS A 212 -10.83 -6.83 7.30
N ASN A 213 -10.08 -7.84 6.84
CA ASN A 213 -10.70 -9.00 6.20
C ASN A 213 -11.52 -9.78 7.23
N PRO A 214 -12.77 -10.20 6.90
CA PRO A 214 -13.66 -10.88 7.87
C PRO A 214 -13.03 -12.11 8.54
N PHE A 215 -12.24 -12.91 7.83
CA PHE A 215 -11.59 -14.08 8.42
C PHE A 215 -10.47 -13.73 9.40
N ILE A 216 -9.72 -12.65 9.14
CA ILE A 216 -8.70 -12.16 10.07
C ILE A 216 -9.34 -11.53 11.29
N ASP A 217 -10.34 -10.67 11.09
CA ASP A 217 -11.13 -10.11 12.19
C ASP A 217 -11.84 -11.21 12.99
N GLY A 218 -12.26 -12.29 12.34
CA GLY A 218 -12.80 -13.50 12.95
C GLY A 218 -11.82 -14.18 13.90
N ILE A 219 -10.54 -14.33 13.54
CA ILE A 219 -9.52 -14.91 14.45
C ILE A 219 -9.34 -14.02 15.67
N VAL A 220 -9.15 -12.73 15.48
CA VAL A 220 -8.93 -11.76 16.56
C VAL A 220 -10.14 -11.72 17.50
N SER A 221 -11.36 -11.65 16.93
CA SER A 221 -12.60 -11.64 17.71
C SER A 221 -12.88 -12.97 18.40
N ALA A 222 -12.52 -14.13 17.84
CA ALA A 222 -12.63 -15.42 18.51
C ALA A 222 -11.77 -15.48 19.79
N ILE A 223 -10.53 -14.98 19.73
CA ILE A 223 -9.67 -14.86 20.90
C ILE A 223 -10.30 -13.90 21.92
N GLU A 224 -10.86 -12.78 21.45
CA GLU A 224 -11.52 -11.78 22.30
C GLU A 224 -12.75 -12.33 23.02
N VAL A 225 -13.56 -13.20 22.38
CA VAL A 225 -14.69 -13.90 22.99
C VAL A 225 -14.22 -14.71 24.21
N VAL A 226 -13.11 -15.43 24.08
CA VAL A 226 -12.55 -16.23 25.18
C VAL A 226 -11.90 -15.33 26.24
N GLU A 227 -11.15 -14.28 25.86
CA GLU A 227 -10.54 -13.31 26.76
C GLU A 227 -11.60 -12.65 27.66
N LYS A 228 -12.66 -12.14 27.05
CA LYS A 228 -13.74 -11.39 27.72
C LYS A 228 -14.88 -12.27 28.25
N ASP A 229 -14.65 -13.59 28.34
CA ASP A 229 -15.57 -14.59 28.83
C ASP A 229 -16.98 -14.47 28.25
N PHE A 230 -17.11 -14.47 26.92
CA PHE A 230 -18.38 -14.38 26.19
C PHE A 230 -19.18 -13.11 26.54
N SER A 231 -18.50 -11.96 26.58
CA SER A 231 -19.21 -10.68 26.68
C SER A 231 -20.13 -10.49 25.46
N TYR A 232 -21.21 -9.72 25.65
CA TYR A 232 -22.16 -9.44 24.57
C TYR A 232 -21.44 -8.88 23.33
N GLU A 233 -20.61 -7.86 23.54
CA GLU A 233 -19.94 -7.14 22.46
C GLU A 233 -18.98 -8.05 21.68
N SER A 234 -18.16 -8.86 22.39
CA SER A 234 -17.17 -9.73 21.73
C SER A 234 -17.85 -10.87 20.97
N LEU A 235 -18.87 -11.50 21.58
CA LEU A 235 -19.56 -12.65 20.97
C LEU A 235 -20.33 -12.23 19.72
N PHE A 236 -21.15 -11.18 19.79
CA PHE A 236 -21.96 -10.76 18.64
C PHE A 236 -21.13 -10.10 17.55
N ARG A 237 -19.99 -9.47 17.88
CA ARG A 237 -19.01 -9.07 16.86
C ARG A 237 -18.52 -10.28 16.06
N PHE A 238 -18.12 -11.36 16.75
CA PHE A 238 -17.67 -12.58 16.08
C PHE A 238 -18.79 -13.24 15.27
N LEU A 239 -19.99 -13.42 15.84
CA LEU A 239 -21.10 -14.07 15.15
C LEU A 239 -21.51 -13.34 13.86
N LYS A 240 -21.49 -12.01 13.85
CA LYS A 240 -21.81 -11.19 12.66
C LYS A 240 -20.78 -11.29 11.51
N ILE A 241 -19.61 -11.88 11.78
CA ILE A 241 -18.55 -12.13 10.78
C ILE A 241 -18.66 -13.57 10.23
N THR A 242 -19.32 -14.48 10.96
CA THR A 242 -19.45 -15.90 10.60
C THR A 242 -20.57 -16.14 9.57
N ASP A 243 -20.58 -17.34 8.97
CA ASP A 243 -21.62 -17.80 8.04
C ASP A 243 -22.89 -18.32 8.77
N ILE A 244 -23.10 -17.96 10.03
CA ILE A 244 -24.37 -18.22 10.72
C ILE A 244 -25.42 -17.30 10.09
N ASP A 245 -26.61 -17.87 9.87
CA ASP A 245 -27.71 -17.10 9.27
C ASP A 245 -28.00 -15.83 10.10
N ARG A 246 -28.19 -14.72 9.40
CA ARG A 246 -28.43 -13.42 10.07
C ARG A 246 -29.71 -13.43 10.89
N GLU A 247 -30.75 -14.12 10.43
CA GLU A 247 -32.00 -14.24 11.19
C GLU A 247 -31.77 -15.00 12.50
N ASP A 248 -30.98 -16.08 12.47
CA ASP A 248 -30.58 -16.83 13.67
C ASP A 248 -29.77 -15.96 14.64
N ILE A 249 -28.84 -15.14 14.11
CA ILE A 249 -28.06 -14.20 14.95
C ILE A 249 -28.99 -13.16 15.59
N ASP A 250 -29.91 -12.57 14.84
CA ASP A 250 -30.83 -11.55 15.35
C ASP A 250 -31.78 -12.13 16.42
N ILE A 251 -32.26 -13.36 16.23
CA ILE A 251 -33.13 -14.07 17.19
C ILE A 251 -32.38 -14.31 18.51
N ILE A 252 -31.17 -14.86 18.46
CA ILE A 252 -30.40 -15.12 19.70
C ILE A 252 -29.91 -13.81 20.34
N GLU A 253 -29.58 -12.78 19.55
CA GLU A 253 -29.17 -11.46 20.06
C GLU A 253 -30.30 -10.82 20.87
N ASN A 254 -31.51 -10.81 20.33
CA ASN A 254 -32.69 -10.28 21.01
C ASN A 254 -32.97 -11.02 22.32
N TYR A 255 -32.87 -12.35 22.31
CA TYR A 255 -33.04 -13.15 23.51
C TYR A 255 -31.96 -12.83 24.58
N VAL A 256 -30.70 -12.72 24.17
CA VAL A 256 -29.57 -12.40 25.05
C VAL A 256 -29.74 -11.02 25.68
N ILE A 257 -30.15 -10.01 24.89
CA ILE A 257 -30.43 -8.65 25.38
C ILE A 257 -31.56 -8.70 26.41
N GLN A 258 -32.67 -9.39 26.09
CA GLN A 258 -33.85 -9.49 26.97
C GLN A 258 -33.54 -10.26 28.26
N SER A 259 -32.73 -11.30 28.20
CA SER A 259 -32.41 -12.18 29.33
C SER A 259 -31.20 -11.71 30.15
N GLY A 260 -30.38 -10.79 29.63
CA GLY A 260 -29.14 -10.35 30.27
C GLY A 260 -28.07 -11.43 30.40
N ARG A 261 -28.09 -12.45 29.52
CA ARG A 261 -27.15 -13.58 29.56
C ARG A 261 -25.73 -13.12 29.22
N ARG A 262 -24.77 -13.51 30.08
CA ARG A 262 -23.36 -13.20 29.93
C ARG A 262 -22.50 -14.33 30.49
N GLY A 263 -21.29 -14.47 29.98
CA GLY A 263 -20.29 -15.43 30.42
C GLY A 263 -20.52 -16.85 29.91
N PHE A 264 -19.44 -17.57 29.65
CA PHE A 264 -19.46 -18.93 29.13
C PHE A 264 -20.37 -19.87 29.88
N ASN A 265 -20.34 -19.82 31.23
CA ASN A 265 -21.16 -20.72 32.05
C ASN A 265 -22.67 -20.53 31.85
N SER A 266 -23.10 -19.33 31.43
CA SER A 266 -24.48 -19.03 31.10
C SER A 266 -24.87 -19.64 29.76
N TYR A 267 -23.98 -19.60 28.79
CA TYR A 267 -24.19 -20.21 27.49
C TYR A 267 -24.07 -21.74 27.51
N ASN A 268 -23.21 -22.29 28.35
CA ASN A 268 -22.98 -23.73 28.48
C ASN A 268 -24.16 -24.50 29.12
N ARG A 269 -25.14 -23.80 29.69
CA ARG A 269 -26.35 -24.39 30.27
C ARG A 269 -27.53 -24.19 29.32
N LYS A 270 -28.40 -25.21 29.18
CA LYS A 270 -29.65 -25.04 28.46
C LYS A 270 -30.44 -23.88 29.07
N TRP A 271 -30.97 -23.01 28.24
CA TRP A 271 -31.81 -21.94 28.69
C TRP A 271 -33.23 -22.45 28.89
N GLU A 272 -33.83 -22.16 30.05
CA GLU A 272 -35.15 -22.69 30.46
C GLU A 272 -36.22 -21.62 30.45
N LYS A 273 -35.81 -20.32 30.47
CA LYS A 273 -36.75 -19.21 30.58
C LYS A 273 -37.24 -18.78 29.21
N GLN A 274 -38.43 -19.23 28.83
CA GLN A 274 -39.13 -18.74 27.65
C GLN A 274 -39.88 -17.44 28.01
N TYR A 275 -39.78 -16.45 27.11
CA TYR A 275 -40.53 -15.20 27.25
C TYR A 275 -41.84 -15.25 26.43
N LYS A 276 -42.86 -14.48 26.87
CA LYS A 276 -44.22 -14.52 26.28
C LYS A 276 -44.28 -14.15 24.80
N ASN A 277 -43.29 -13.39 24.30
CA ASN A 277 -43.17 -12.96 22.93
C ASN A 277 -42.38 -13.93 22.02
N ILE A 278 -41.99 -15.07 22.53
CA ILE A 278 -41.19 -16.07 21.82
C ILE A 278 -42.00 -17.37 21.79
N SER A 279 -42.23 -17.95 20.64
CA SER A 279 -42.90 -19.25 20.46
C SER A 279 -42.03 -20.39 21.02
N GLU A 280 -42.64 -21.55 21.24
CA GLU A 280 -41.92 -22.76 21.67
C GLU A 280 -40.85 -23.17 20.62
N GLU A 281 -41.23 -23.14 19.37
CA GLU A 281 -40.35 -23.49 18.22
C GLU A 281 -39.16 -22.52 18.14
N GLU A 282 -39.39 -21.21 18.24
CA GLU A 282 -38.31 -20.19 18.28
C GLU A 282 -37.41 -20.38 19.49
N PHE A 283 -37.95 -20.74 20.64
CA PHE A 283 -37.15 -20.95 21.84
C PHE A 283 -36.29 -22.22 21.76
N GLU A 284 -36.76 -23.26 21.09
CA GLU A 284 -35.97 -24.45 20.78
C GLU A 284 -34.85 -24.08 19.80
N ASN A 285 -35.15 -23.32 18.76
CA ASN A 285 -34.13 -22.82 17.82
C ASN A 285 -33.06 -22.00 18.52
N ILE A 286 -33.43 -21.08 19.42
CA ILE A 286 -32.48 -20.30 20.26
C ILE A 286 -31.53 -21.23 21.02
N ASN A 287 -32.02 -22.31 21.59
CA ASN A 287 -31.19 -23.29 22.31
C ASN A 287 -30.28 -24.07 21.34
N LEU A 288 -30.73 -24.39 20.15
CA LEU A 288 -29.90 -25.05 19.11
C LEU A 288 -28.74 -24.12 18.66
N ILE A 289 -29.04 -22.83 18.43
CA ILE A 289 -28.01 -21.85 18.06
C ILE A 289 -26.99 -21.70 19.22
N ARG A 290 -27.49 -21.61 20.47
CA ARG A 290 -26.64 -21.58 21.67
C ARG A 290 -25.71 -22.81 21.74
N GLU A 291 -26.21 -24.02 21.45
CA GLU A 291 -25.40 -25.24 21.43
C GLU A 291 -24.32 -25.19 20.36
N LYS A 292 -24.65 -24.78 19.14
CA LYS A 292 -23.66 -24.56 18.07
C LYS A 292 -22.55 -23.59 18.48
N ILE A 293 -22.92 -22.49 19.15
CA ILE A 293 -21.93 -21.51 19.64
C ILE A 293 -21.00 -22.16 20.67
N ILE A 294 -21.54 -22.93 21.62
CA ILE A 294 -20.72 -23.59 22.64
C ILE A 294 -19.82 -24.66 22.02
N GLU A 295 -20.34 -25.46 21.11
CA GLU A 295 -19.55 -26.47 20.39
C GLU A 295 -18.38 -25.83 19.64
N MET A 296 -18.63 -24.74 18.91
CA MET A 296 -17.62 -23.98 18.19
C MET A 296 -16.49 -23.48 19.08
N PHE A 297 -16.79 -23.00 20.31
CA PHE A 297 -15.82 -22.37 21.17
C PHE A 297 -15.23 -23.25 22.27
N SER A 298 -15.77 -24.43 22.53
CA SER A 298 -15.38 -25.25 23.69
C SER A 298 -13.89 -25.60 23.70
N ASP A 299 -13.37 -26.09 22.57
CA ASP A 299 -11.97 -26.48 22.46
C ASP A 299 -11.03 -25.28 22.51
N LEU A 300 -11.37 -24.20 21.79
CA LEU A 300 -10.62 -22.95 21.81
C LEU A 300 -10.52 -22.38 23.24
N ARG A 301 -11.65 -22.32 23.94
CA ARG A 301 -11.70 -21.84 25.32
C ARG A 301 -10.87 -22.72 26.25
N ASN A 302 -11.01 -24.04 26.17
CA ASN A 302 -10.26 -24.95 27.00
C ASN A 302 -8.76 -24.78 26.82
N GLY A 303 -8.28 -24.62 25.57
CA GLY A 303 -6.89 -24.39 25.28
C GLY A 303 -6.37 -23.02 25.75
N LEU A 304 -7.12 -21.94 25.46
CA LEU A 304 -6.70 -20.58 25.83
C LEU A 304 -6.82 -20.27 27.34
N LYS A 305 -7.63 -20.99 28.10
CA LYS A 305 -7.79 -20.79 29.57
C LYS A 305 -6.80 -21.62 30.42
N LEU A 306 -5.92 -22.39 29.81
CA LEU A 306 -4.83 -23.07 30.53
C LEU A 306 -3.88 -22.02 31.13
N LYS A 307 -3.20 -22.39 32.23
CA LYS A 307 -2.20 -21.52 32.87
C LYS A 307 -0.81 -21.84 32.35
N ASN A 308 0.02 -20.82 32.27
CA ASN A 308 1.42 -20.94 31.84
C ASN A 308 1.56 -21.60 30.45
N VAL A 309 0.76 -21.13 29.49
CA VAL A 309 0.77 -21.61 28.10
C VAL A 309 1.69 -20.73 27.28
N ASP A 310 2.51 -21.36 26.47
CA ASP A 310 3.37 -20.66 25.54
C ASP A 310 2.62 -20.27 24.24
N ILE A 311 3.23 -19.42 23.46
CA ILE A 311 2.64 -18.94 22.18
C ILE A 311 2.45 -20.10 21.19
N THR A 312 3.32 -21.12 21.22
CA THR A 312 3.19 -22.30 20.35
C THR A 312 1.87 -23.02 20.62
N ASP A 313 1.52 -23.25 21.87
CA ASP A 313 0.29 -23.97 22.22
C ASP A 313 -0.95 -23.12 21.98
N PHE A 314 -0.91 -21.81 22.27
CA PHE A 314 -1.99 -20.90 21.86
C PHE A 314 -2.18 -20.88 20.33
N THR A 315 -1.11 -20.84 19.55
CA THR A 315 -1.17 -20.87 18.09
C THR A 315 -1.77 -22.17 17.57
N LYS A 316 -1.42 -23.33 18.18
CA LYS A 316 -2.06 -24.63 17.87
C LYS A 316 -3.56 -24.62 18.14
N CYS A 317 -4.01 -24.00 19.23
CA CYS A 317 -5.44 -23.86 19.54
C CYS A 317 -6.17 -23.04 18.46
N ILE A 318 -5.58 -21.93 18.01
CA ILE A 318 -6.15 -21.12 16.91
C ILE A 318 -6.16 -21.91 15.61
N TYR A 319 -5.06 -22.59 15.26
CA TYR A 319 -5.01 -23.40 14.06
C TYR A 319 -6.08 -24.51 14.06
N LYS A 320 -6.25 -25.21 15.20
CA LYS A 320 -7.32 -26.20 15.37
C LYS A 320 -8.70 -25.54 15.20
N PHE A 321 -8.95 -24.39 15.78
CA PHE A 321 -10.20 -23.65 15.63
C PHE A 321 -10.51 -23.30 14.17
N ILE A 322 -9.50 -22.92 13.38
CA ILE A 322 -9.62 -22.65 11.95
C ILE A 322 -10.03 -23.93 11.19
N LEU A 323 -9.42 -25.07 11.53
CA LEU A 323 -9.73 -26.35 10.90
C LEU A 323 -11.13 -26.85 11.27
N ASP A 324 -11.47 -26.87 12.56
CA ASP A 324 -12.75 -27.38 13.06
C ASP A 324 -13.96 -26.58 12.55
N ASN A 325 -13.74 -25.34 12.13
CA ASN A 325 -14.76 -24.46 11.57
C ASN A 325 -14.70 -24.33 10.04
N ASP A 326 -13.96 -25.21 9.35
CA ASP A 326 -13.86 -25.29 7.87
C ASP A 326 -13.52 -23.95 7.18
N TRP A 327 -12.68 -23.11 7.82
CA TRP A 327 -12.40 -21.78 7.29
C TRP A 327 -11.74 -21.78 5.92
N GLN A 328 -10.93 -22.79 5.62
CA GLN A 328 -10.33 -22.92 4.28
C GLN A 328 -11.42 -23.06 3.20
N LEU A 329 -12.43 -23.89 3.45
CA LEU A 329 -13.54 -24.09 2.51
C LEU A 329 -14.41 -22.84 2.40
N LYS A 330 -14.65 -22.16 3.52
CA LYS A 330 -15.41 -20.90 3.55
C LYS A 330 -14.70 -19.78 2.78
N ILE A 331 -13.40 -19.62 2.98
CA ILE A 331 -12.57 -18.65 2.23
C ILE A 331 -12.65 -18.97 0.72
N GLN A 332 -12.55 -20.25 0.34
CA GLN A 332 -12.65 -20.65 -1.06
C GLN A 332 -14.03 -20.37 -1.65
N LYS A 333 -15.10 -20.58 -0.89
CA LYS A 333 -16.46 -20.25 -1.29
C LYS A 333 -16.62 -18.75 -1.55
N HIS A 334 -16.17 -17.89 -0.63
CA HIS A 334 -16.20 -16.45 -0.81
C HIS A 334 -15.37 -15.99 -2.02
N LYS A 335 -14.23 -16.64 -2.29
CA LYS A 335 -13.47 -16.40 -3.52
C LYS A 335 -14.33 -16.62 -4.75
N VAL A 336 -15.00 -17.79 -4.85
CA VAL A 336 -15.86 -18.13 -6.00
C VAL A 336 -17.02 -17.14 -6.13
N GLU A 337 -17.68 -16.79 -5.04
CA GLU A 337 -18.76 -15.78 -5.04
C GLU A 337 -18.28 -14.42 -5.53
N CYS A 338 -17.06 -14.02 -5.18
CA CYS A 338 -16.45 -12.78 -5.67
C CYS A 338 -16.13 -12.88 -7.17
N ASP A 339 -15.58 -13.99 -7.64
CA ASP A 339 -15.29 -14.25 -9.06
C ASP A 339 -16.56 -14.19 -9.92
N GLU A 340 -17.62 -14.86 -9.49
CA GLU A 340 -18.94 -14.87 -10.17
C GLU A 340 -19.60 -13.48 -10.19
N ALA A 341 -19.41 -12.70 -9.12
CA ALA A 341 -19.88 -11.32 -9.04
C ALA A 341 -18.98 -10.30 -9.78
N GLY A 342 -17.90 -10.76 -10.44
CA GLY A 342 -16.94 -9.90 -11.14
C GLY A 342 -16.05 -9.04 -10.21
N ARG A 343 -15.99 -9.37 -8.92
CA ARG A 343 -15.15 -8.68 -7.91
C ARG A 343 -13.76 -9.31 -7.85
N LEU A 344 -13.06 -9.27 -8.97
CA LEU A 344 -11.78 -9.98 -9.17
C LEU A 344 -10.69 -9.62 -8.16
N ASP A 345 -10.67 -8.38 -7.68
CA ASP A 345 -9.69 -7.93 -6.68
C ASP A 345 -9.95 -8.56 -5.31
N GLU A 346 -11.23 -8.67 -4.92
CA GLU A 346 -11.62 -9.33 -3.67
C GLU A 346 -11.36 -10.84 -3.77
N ALA A 347 -11.68 -11.45 -4.91
CA ALA A 347 -11.38 -12.86 -5.16
C ALA A 347 -9.89 -13.18 -4.99
N LYS A 348 -9.00 -12.31 -5.50
CA LYS A 348 -7.55 -12.45 -5.33
C LYS A 348 -7.08 -12.23 -3.90
N GLU A 349 -7.74 -11.35 -3.15
CA GLU A 349 -7.48 -11.20 -1.73
C GLU A 349 -7.82 -12.50 -1.00
N TYR A 350 -9.01 -13.07 -1.21
CA TYR A 350 -9.40 -14.35 -0.61
C TYR A 350 -8.48 -15.50 -1.03
N GLU A 351 -7.95 -15.51 -2.24
CA GLU A 351 -6.97 -16.51 -2.69
C GLU A 351 -5.69 -16.53 -1.83
N GLN A 352 -5.25 -15.36 -1.34
CA GLN A 352 -4.02 -15.20 -0.57
C GLN A 352 -4.24 -15.23 0.95
N ILE A 353 -5.47 -15.02 1.42
CA ILE A 353 -5.77 -14.83 2.83
C ILE A 353 -5.40 -16.06 3.67
N TYR A 354 -5.78 -17.26 3.23
CA TYR A 354 -5.50 -18.47 3.99
C TYR A 354 -3.99 -18.70 4.15
N GLU A 355 -3.25 -18.57 3.07
CA GLU A 355 -1.79 -18.70 3.10
C GLU A 355 -1.14 -17.63 4.01
N THR A 356 -1.67 -16.41 4.00
CA THR A 356 -1.18 -15.32 4.84
C THR A 356 -1.46 -15.59 6.32
N ILE A 357 -2.64 -16.12 6.65
CA ILE A 357 -2.98 -16.55 8.01
C ILE A 357 -1.97 -17.60 8.49
N ILE A 358 -1.76 -18.65 7.71
CA ILE A 358 -0.86 -19.76 8.08
C ILE A 358 0.59 -19.27 8.19
N LYS A 359 1.06 -18.45 7.27
CA LYS A 359 2.41 -17.84 7.34
C LYS A 359 2.59 -17.01 8.60
N MET A 360 1.59 -16.21 8.97
CA MET A 360 1.65 -15.40 10.18
C MET A 360 1.67 -16.26 11.44
N LEU A 361 0.83 -17.28 11.53
CA LEU A 361 0.82 -18.22 12.66
C LEU A 361 2.16 -18.95 12.78
N ASN A 362 2.74 -19.41 11.68
CA ASN A 362 4.07 -20.04 11.69
C ASN A 362 5.17 -19.07 12.17
N LYS A 363 5.14 -17.81 11.74
CA LYS A 363 6.08 -16.79 12.23
C LYS A 363 5.94 -16.56 13.73
N LEU A 364 4.74 -16.56 14.29
CA LEU A 364 4.54 -16.42 15.74
C LEU A 364 5.23 -17.56 16.48
N VAL A 365 5.10 -18.81 16.02
CA VAL A 365 5.76 -19.96 16.61
C VAL A 365 7.29 -19.88 16.44
N GLU A 366 7.76 -19.48 15.26
CA GLU A 366 9.19 -19.39 14.96
C GLU A 366 9.90 -18.33 15.81
N PHE A 367 9.27 -17.17 16.03
CA PHE A 367 9.90 -16.03 16.70
C PHE A 367 9.66 -15.97 18.21
N LEU A 368 8.48 -16.36 18.66
CA LEU A 368 7.98 -16.15 20.01
C LEU A 368 7.44 -17.45 20.64
N GLY A 369 7.64 -18.60 20.01
CA GLY A 369 6.98 -19.86 20.38
C GLY A 369 7.11 -20.25 21.84
N ASP A 370 8.29 -20.05 22.43
CA ASP A 370 8.62 -20.43 23.80
C ASP A 370 8.17 -19.37 24.86
N GLU A 371 7.63 -18.22 24.42
CA GLU A 371 7.22 -17.14 25.34
C GLU A 371 5.88 -17.47 25.99
N ILE A 372 5.83 -17.35 27.31
CA ILE A 372 4.61 -17.54 28.11
C ILE A 372 3.90 -16.20 28.22
N VAL A 373 2.69 -16.13 27.71
CA VAL A 373 1.91 -14.89 27.66
C VAL A 373 0.48 -15.11 28.15
N SER A 374 -0.20 -14.04 28.55
CA SER A 374 -1.64 -14.07 28.82
C SER A 374 -2.44 -14.10 27.50
N VAL A 375 -3.70 -14.54 27.56
CA VAL A 375 -4.61 -14.52 26.38
C VAL A 375 -4.74 -13.11 25.80
N LYS A 376 -4.74 -12.08 26.64
CA LYS A 376 -4.79 -10.68 26.22
C LYS A 376 -3.55 -10.26 25.42
N GLU A 377 -2.36 -10.60 25.93
CA GLU A 377 -1.09 -10.31 25.24
C GLU A 377 -1.02 -11.09 23.94
N PHE A 378 -1.41 -12.37 23.93
CA PHE A 378 -1.48 -13.18 22.72
C PHE A 378 -2.39 -12.54 21.65
N ARG A 379 -3.61 -12.08 22.04
CA ARG A 379 -4.49 -11.37 21.12
C ARG A 379 -3.84 -10.12 20.54
N GLN A 380 -3.18 -9.30 21.36
CA GLN A 380 -2.50 -8.09 20.90
C GLN A 380 -1.34 -8.40 19.94
N ILE A 381 -0.59 -9.47 20.19
CA ILE A 381 0.48 -9.94 19.29
C ILE A 381 -0.11 -10.39 17.94
N VAL A 382 -1.18 -11.18 17.97
CA VAL A 382 -1.88 -11.66 16.76
C VAL A 382 -2.43 -10.47 15.95
N GLU A 383 -3.09 -9.51 16.61
CA GLU A 383 -3.64 -8.31 16.00
C GLU A 383 -2.55 -7.45 15.34
N SER A 384 -1.45 -7.20 16.06
CA SER A 384 -0.29 -6.46 15.53
C SER A 384 0.39 -7.21 14.38
N GLY A 385 0.50 -8.54 14.49
CA GLY A 385 1.05 -9.39 13.45
C GLY A 385 0.25 -9.29 12.14
N PHE A 386 -1.06 -9.32 12.20
CA PHE A 386 -1.92 -9.15 11.02
C PHE A 386 -1.94 -7.71 10.49
N ALA A 387 -1.93 -6.71 11.36
CA ALA A 387 -1.87 -5.30 10.95
C ALA A 387 -0.57 -4.96 10.18
N SER A 388 0.51 -5.70 10.43
CA SER A 388 1.77 -5.55 9.68
C SER A 388 1.74 -6.19 8.28
N GLN A 389 0.78 -7.09 7.99
CA GLN A 389 0.70 -7.80 6.73
C GLN A 389 -0.08 -6.98 5.69
N LYS A 390 0.46 -6.91 4.49
CA LYS A 390 -0.19 -6.26 3.34
C LYS A 390 -0.20 -7.22 2.16
N VAL A 391 -1.35 -7.36 1.54
CA VAL A 391 -1.49 -8.17 0.32
C VAL A 391 -1.37 -7.28 -0.90
N GLY A 392 -0.44 -7.61 -1.79
CA GLY A 392 -0.31 -6.98 -3.11
C GLY A 392 -1.09 -7.75 -4.15
N ILE A 393 -1.81 -7.04 -5.00
CA ILE A 393 -2.58 -7.64 -6.09
C ILE A 393 -1.72 -7.62 -7.36
N ILE A 394 -1.65 -8.73 -8.07
CA ILE A 394 -1.01 -8.81 -9.40
C ILE A 394 -2.05 -8.43 -10.46
N PRO A 395 -1.71 -7.61 -11.47
CA PRO A 395 -2.66 -7.21 -12.51
C PRO A 395 -3.37 -8.42 -13.15
N PRO A 396 -4.71 -8.42 -13.20
CA PRO A 396 -5.48 -9.57 -13.71
C PRO A 396 -5.51 -9.68 -15.22
N GLY A 397 -5.11 -8.65 -15.96
CA GLY A 397 -5.25 -8.61 -17.41
C GLY A 397 -4.20 -7.76 -18.11
N LEU A 398 -4.11 -7.94 -19.44
CA LEU A 398 -3.15 -7.20 -20.29
C LEU A 398 -3.68 -5.84 -20.74
N ASP A 399 -5.00 -5.61 -20.71
CA ASP A 399 -5.66 -4.35 -21.14
C ASP A 399 -6.52 -3.79 -20.02
N THR A 400 -5.87 -3.10 -19.07
CA THR A 400 -6.50 -2.51 -17.89
C THR A 400 -5.99 -1.09 -17.69
N VAL A 401 -6.87 -0.21 -17.16
CA VAL A 401 -6.47 1.11 -16.66
C VAL A 401 -5.63 0.90 -15.40
N MET A 402 -4.44 1.48 -15.38
CA MET A 402 -3.58 1.45 -14.21
C MET A 402 -3.93 2.62 -13.29
N VAL A 403 -4.23 2.33 -12.03
CA VAL A 403 -4.46 3.32 -10.98
C VAL A 403 -3.38 3.20 -9.94
N GLY A 404 -2.75 4.31 -9.59
CA GLY A 404 -1.69 4.30 -8.58
C GLY A 404 -1.48 5.64 -7.89
N ASP A 405 -0.59 5.67 -6.90
CA ASP A 405 -0.24 6.89 -6.18
C ASP A 405 0.94 7.64 -6.84
N LEU A 406 1.11 8.91 -6.44
CA LEU A 406 2.16 9.79 -6.95
C LEU A 406 3.58 9.30 -6.65
N GLU A 407 3.80 8.65 -5.51
CA GLU A 407 5.13 8.32 -5.03
C GLU A 407 5.62 6.95 -5.51
N ARG A 408 4.74 5.95 -5.48
CA ARG A 408 5.11 4.55 -5.72
C ARG A 408 4.88 4.09 -7.14
N THR A 409 3.91 4.70 -7.83
CA THR A 409 3.49 4.19 -9.13
C THR A 409 4.49 4.56 -10.20
N ARG A 410 5.41 3.65 -10.45
CA ARG A 410 6.28 3.72 -11.63
C ARG A 410 5.51 3.20 -12.84
N LEU A 411 4.93 4.12 -13.60
CA LEU A 411 4.33 3.76 -14.90
C LEU A 411 5.44 3.23 -15.82
N LYS A 412 5.59 1.91 -15.88
CA LYS A 412 6.63 1.24 -16.70
C LYS A 412 6.34 1.40 -18.19
N ASP A 413 5.07 1.31 -18.57
CA ASP A 413 4.64 1.42 -19.96
C ASP A 413 4.37 2.87 -20.35
N ILE A 414 4.53 3.14 -21.65
CA ILE A 414 4.17 4.43 -22.23
C ILE A 414 2.65 4.58 -22.15
N LYS A 415 2.18 5.64 -21.50
CA LYS A 415 0.78 6.00 -21.42
C LYS A 415 0.47 7.12 -22.41
N LYS A 416 -0.66 7.03 -23.10
CA LYS A 416 -1.12 8.11 -23.97
C LYS A 416 -1.81 9.20 -23.15
N ILE A 417 -2.58 8.79 -22.13
CA ILE A 417 -3.39 9.68 -21.31
C ILE A 417 -3.13 9.37 -19.84
N ILE A 418 -2.95 10.44 -19.07
CA ILE A 418 -2.85 10.33 -17.61
C ILE A 418 -3.85 11.30 -16.97
N PHE A 419 -4.63 10.79 -16.02
CA PHE A 419 -5.46 11.57 -15.10
C PHE A 419 -4.69 11.73 -13.79
N PHE A 420 -4.50 12.98 -13.36
CA PHE A 420 -3.99 13.31 -12.04
C PHE A 420 -5.17 13.80 -11.19
N ALA A 421 -5.55 13.00 -10.21
CA ALA A 421 -6.68 13.25 -9.32
C ALA A 421 -6.25 13.68 -7.93
N GLY A 422 -7.08 14.48 -7.25
CA GLY A 422 -6.80 14.99 -5.93
C GLY A 422 -5.67 16.02 -5.92
N VAL A 423 -5.55 16.84 -6.98
CA VAL A 423 -4.52 17.89 -7.08
C VAL A 423 -4.90 19.06 -6.16
N ASN A 424 -4.97 18.78 -4.86
CA ASN A 424 -5.34 19.72 -3.82
C ASN A 424 -4.12 20.26 -3.06
N ASP A 425 -4.26 21.45 -2.50
CA ASP A 425 -3.26 22.08 -1.63
C ASP A 425 -3.03 21.22 -0.38
N GLY A 426 -1.77 21.04 0.00
CA GLY A 426 -1.39 20.15 1.09
C GLY A 426 -1.29 18.66 0.74
N LEU A 427 -1.87 18.23 -0.41
CA LEU A 427 -1.72 16.87 -0.93
C LEU A 427 -0.70 16.80 -2.07
N VAL A 428 -0.58 17.85 -2.88
CA VAL A 428 0.34 17.91 -4.02
C VAL A 428 0.96 19.30 -4.14
N PRO A 429 2.24 19.49 -3.84
CA PRO A 429 3.14 18.60 -3.09
C PRO A 429 2.63 18.35 -1.67
N SER A 430 2.93 17.17 -1.12
CA SER A 430 2.45 16.84 0.22
C SER A 430 3.12 17.73 1.27
N ALA A 431 2.31 18.32 2.12
CA ALA A 431 2.78 19.16 3.24
C ALA A 431 3.15 18.31 4.49
N ASN A 432 3.33 17.00 4.32
CA ASN A 432 3.66 16.11 5.42
C ASN A 432 4.99 16.54 6.07
N SER A 433 4.87 17.45 7.03
CA SER A 433 5.90 17.68 8.02
C SER A 433 6.07 16.39 8.80
N GLY A 434 7.10 15.63 8.49
CA GLY A 434 7.42 14.42 9.24
C GLY A 434 7.50 14.76 10.72
N SER A 435 6.44 14.50 11.45
CA SER A 435 6.41 14.57 12.91
C SER A 435 7.19 13.38 13.46
N GLY A 436 8.50 13.41 13.29
CA GLY A 436 9.40 12.45 13.92
C GLY A 436 9.84 12.94 15.31
N ILE A 437 10.43 12.04 16.09
CA ILE A 437 11.07 12.38 17.37
C ILE A 437 12.12 13.46 17.22
N ILE A 438 12.80 13.49 16.05
CA ILE A 438 13.86 14.46 15.71
C ILE A 438 13.25 15.55 14.83
N THR A 439 13.34 16.80 15.28
CA THR A 439 12.87 17.98 14.54
C THR A 439 13.76 18.28 13.31
N ASP A 440 13.26 19.05 12.36
CA ASP A 440 14.03 19.47 11.18
C ASP A 440 15.31 20.25 11.56
N MET A 441 15.26 21.10 12.59
CA MET A 441 16.44 21.82 13.10
C MET A 441 17.50 20.88 13.67
N GLU A 442 17.07 19.85 14.41
CA GLU A 442 17.98 18.84 14.94
C GLU A 442 18.58 17.98 13.82
N ARG A 443 17.81 17.67 12.76
CA ARG A 443 18.32 16.98 11.57
C ARG A 443 19.39 17.80 10.84
N GLU A 444 19.17 19.10 10.66
CA GLU A 444 20.16 20.00 10.07
C GLU A 444 21.44 20.07 10.93
N PHE A 445 21.30 20.16 12.25
CA PHE A 445 22.42 20.10 13.17
C PHE A 445 23.21 18.80 13.09
N LEU A 446 22.53 17.65 13.16
CA LEU A 446 23.17 16.35 13.06
C LEU A 446 23.84 16.13 11.69
N ARG A 447 23.26 16.66 10.62
CA ARG A 447 23.88 16.61 9.29
C ARG A 447 25.19 17.40 9.25
N SER A 448 25.27 18.56 9.93
CA SER A 448 26.52 19.30 10.06
C SER A 448 27.62 18.52 10.79
N ALA A 449 27.23 17.55 11.61
CA ALA A 449 28.11 16.59 12.28
C ALA A 449 28.34 15.28 11.49
N ASN A 450 28.03 15.28 10.16
CA ASN A 450 28.17 14.14 9.24
C ASN A 450 27.25 12.93 9.52
N TYR A 451 26.16 13.10 10.25
CA TYR A 451 25.13 12.07 10.36
C TYR A 451 24.13 12.18 9.20
N VAL A 452 23.97 11.08 8.46
CA VAL A 452 22.99 11.02 7.35
C VAL A 452 21.65 10.62 7.92
N LEU A 453 20.69 11.55 7.88
CA LEU A 453 19.32 11.35 8.33
C LEU A 453 18.33 11.47 7.16
N ALA A 454 17.08 11.05 7.39
CA ALA A 454 15.99 11.26 6.44
C ALA A 454 15.83 12.73 6.09
N PRO A 455 15.37 13.07 4.87
CA PRO A 455 15.16 14.45 4.43
C PRO A 455 14.25 15.23 5.38
N THR A 456 14.47 16.53 5.47
CA THR A 456 13.57 17.48 6.15
C THR A 456 12.26 17.63 5.37
N ALA A 457 11.21 18.13 6.00
CA ALA A 457 9.94 18.44 5.33
C ALA A 457 10.13 19.33 4.09
N LYS A 458 11.03 20.29 4.18
CA LYS A 458 11.36 21.20 3.08
C LYS A 458 12.04 20.45 1.90
N GLU A 459 12.99 19.59 2.18
CA GLU A 459 13.66 18.78 1.15
C GLU A 459 12.69 17.82 0.49
N ASN A 460 11.77 17.21 1.25
CA ASN A 460 10.75 16.33 0.71
C ASN A 460 9.89 17.02 -0.36
N ILE A 461 9.52 18.29 -0.18
CA ILE A 461 8.78 19.06 -1.18
C ILE A 461 9.57 19.16 -2.51
N TYR A 462 10.87 19.35 -2.47
CA TYR A 462 11.70 19.42 -3.68
C TYR A 462 11.89 18.06 -4.34
N ILE A 463 12.01 17.00 -3.53
CA ILE A 463 12.07 15.61 -4.01
C ILE A 463 10.74 15.24 -4.70
N GLU A 464 9.62 15.60 -4.11
CA GLU A 464 8.30 15.34 -4.67
C GLU A 464 8.07 16.09 -5.99
N ARG A 465 8.57 17.32 -6.12
CA ARG A 465 8.55 18.04 -7.41
C ARG A 465 9.26 17.26 -8.52
N LEU A 466 10.38 16.61 -8.22
CA LEU A 466 11.09 15.76 -9.18
C LEU A 466 10.23 14.53 -9.56
N TYR A 467 9.52 13.93 -8.62
CA TYR A 467 8.63 12.82 -8.91
C TYR A 467 7.44 13.25 -9.76
N LEU A 468 6.83 14.38 -9.43
CA LEU A 468 5.75 14.97 -10.23
C LEU A 468 6.23 15.31 -11.66
N TYR A 469 7.40 15.94 -11.79
CA TYR A 469 8.01 16.20 -13.09
C TYR A 469 8.17 14.90 -13.88
N ALA A 470 8.73 13.86 -13.27
CA ALA A 470 8.92 12.58 -13.92
C ALA A 470 7.59 11.93 -14.37
N LEU A 471 6.52 12.13 -13.61
CA LEU A 471 5.18 11.65 -13.97
C LEU A 471 4.55 12.49 -15.08
N PHE A 472 4.66 13.83 -15.04
CA PHE A 472 4.08 14.71 -16.06
C PHE A 472 4.80 14.60 -17.40
N ALA A 473 6.05 14.17 -17.41
CA ALA A 473 6.80 13.88 -18.63
C ALA A 473 6.50 12.48 -19.24
N LYS A 474 5.64 11.66 -18.62
CA LYS A 474 5.34 10.30 -19.12
C LYS A 474 4.27 10.19 -20.19
N PRO A 475 3.16 10.95 -20.17
CA PRO A 475 2.12 10.84 -21.18
C PRO A 475 2.61 11.35 -22.55
N THR A 476 2.11 10.73 -23.60
CA THR A 476 2.46 11.13 -24.98
C THR A 476 1.37 11.97 -25.63
N GLY A 477 0.12 11.91 -25.14
CA GLY A 477 -1.03 12.55 -25.76
C GLY A 477 -1.64 13.64 -24.88
N LYS A 478 -2.22 13.28 -23.74
CA LYS A 478 -3.02 14.22 -22.96
C LYS A 478 -2.86 14.02 -21.45
N ILE A 479 -2.98 15.12 -20.71
CA ILE A 479 -3.02 15.14 -19.25
C ILE A 479 -4.31 15.80 -18.81
N TYR A 480 -5.00 15.14 -17.89
CA TYR A 480 -6.11 15.69 -17.15
C TYR A 480 -5.70 15.92 -15.70
N PHE A 481 -5.90 17.13 -15.20
CA PHE A 481 -5.77 17.45 -13.79
C PHE A 481 -7.14 17.61 -13.20
N SER A 482 -7.38 17.06 -12.01
CA SER A 482 -8.63 17.28 -11.30
C SER A 482 -8.39 17.49 -9.81
N TYR A 483 -9.28 18.27 -9.20
CA TYR A 483 -9.31 18.48 -7.78
C TYR A 483 -10.72 18.63 -7.25
N SER A 484 -10.91 18.34 -5.98
CA SER A 484 -12.18 18.47 -5.27
C SER A 484 -12.23 19.76 -4.45
N THR A 485 -13.40 20.38 -4.32
CA THR A 485 -13.61 21.57 -3.49
C THR A 485 -13.93 21.23 -2.04
N SER A 486 -14.34 19.98 -1.74
CA SER A 486 -14.53 19.48 -0.38
C SER A 486 -13.98 18.06 -0.22
N GLY A 487 -13.52 17.73 0.97
CA GLY A 487 -13.09 16.40 1.37
C GLY A 487 -14.25 15.45 1.68
N THR A 488 -13.91 14.22 2.09
CA THR A 488 -14.90 13.17 2.43
C THR A 488 -15.71 13.48 3.69
N ASP A 489 -15.15 14.27 4.58
CA ASP A 489 -15.75 14.73 5.85
C ASP A 489 -16.39 16.13 5.75
N GLY A 490 -16.41 16.71 4.54
CA GLY A 490 -17.00 18.03 4.28
C GLY A 490 -16.06 19.21 4.53
N GLU A 491 -14.81 18.99 4.82
CA GLU A 491 -13.80 20.06 4.91
C GLU A 491 -13.63 20.75 3.54
N VAL A 492 -13.33 22.04 3.58
CA VAL A 492 -13.10 22.83 2.35
C VAL A 492 -11.69 22.61 1.86
N LEU A 493 -11.56 22.07 0.65
CA LEU A 493 -10.29 21.87 -0.02
C LEU A 493 -9.99 23.00 -1.02
N ARG A 494 -8.71 23.29 -1.18
CA ARG A 494 -8.23 24.28 -2.15
C ARG A 494 -7.43 23.57 -3.25
N LYS A 495 -7.40 24.16 -4.45
CA LYS A 495 -6.52 23.67 -5.51
C LYS A 495 -5.06 23.82 -5.12
N SER A 496 -4.23 22.89 -5.58
CA SER A 496 -2.77 23.02 -5.51
C SER A 496 -2.28 24.27 -6.22
N TYR A 497 -1.09 24.74 -5.85
CA TYR A 497 -0.41 25.85 -6.50
C TYR A 497 0.38 25.42 -7.78
N ILE A 498 0.34 24.15 -8.12
CA ILE A 498 1.00 23.59 -9.31
C ILE A 498 0.33 24.05 -10.59
#